data_e3ba68da2d8195ac9617436e2fbfd5f9
#
_entry.id   e3ba68da2d8195ac9617436e2fbfd5f9
#
_cell.length_a   1.000
_cell.length_b   1.000
_cell.length_c   1.000
_cell.angle_alpha   90.00
_cell.angle_beta   90.00
_cell.angle_gamma   90.00
#
_symmetry.space_group_name_H-M   'P 1'
#
loop_
_entity.id
_entity.type
_entity.pdbx_description
1 polymer ?
#
loop_
_entity_poly.entity_id
_entity_poly.type
_entity_poly.pdbx_seq_one_letter_code
_entity_poly.pdbx_strand_id
1 'polypeptide(L)'
;GFAKALAAEYAPKIRVNVIAPSLTDTPLADKFLNNETKQEKSAERHPLKRFGKPEDSAQMASFLLSDKSSWISGQMFHVDGGMSTLLING
;
A
#
# COMPACT_ATOMS: atom_id res chain seq x y z
N GLY A 1 -7.52 14.57 -4.82
CA GLY A 1 -8.63 13.64 -4.89
C GLY A 1 -9.55 13.69 -3.69
N PHE A 2 -10.37 12.69 -3.59
CA PHE A 2 -11.40 12.63 -2.55
C PHE A 2 -10.83 12.67 -1.12
N ALA A 3 -9.74 11.95 -0.89
CA ALA A 3 -9.11 11.91 0.44
C ALA A 3 -8.56 13.27 0.87
N LYS A 4 -7.97 14.01 -0.05
CA LYS A 4 -7.47 15.35 0.25
C LYS A 4 -8.62 16.31 0.59
N ALA A 5 -9.73 16.21 -0.12
CA ALA A 5 -10.91 17.01 0.17
C ALA A 5 -11.48 16.72 1.56
N LEU A 6 -11.57 15.43 1.91
CA LEU A 6 -12.00 15.01 3.25
C LEU A 6 -11.02 15.48 4.34
N ALA A 7 -9.72 15.35 4.08
CA ALA A 7 -8.72 15.79 5.04
C ALA A 7 -8.82 17.29 5.33
N ALA A 8 -9.02 18.07 4.29
CA ALA A 8 -9.19 19.52 4.43
C ALA A 8 -10.47 19.87 5.21
N GLU A 9 -11.58 19.17 4.92
CA GLU A 9 -12.86 19.45 5.56
C GLU A 9 -12.85 19.15 7.05
N TYR A 10 -12.21 18.03 7.45
CA TYR A 10 -12.24 17.58 8.83
C TYR A 10 -11.04 18.00 9.69
N ALA A 11 -10.05 18.67 9.07
CA ALA A 11 -8.95 19.21 9.86
C ALA A 11 -9.44 20.29 10.82
N PRO A 12 -8.88 20.41 12.02
CA PRO A 12 -7.83 19.58 12.62
C PRO A 12 -8.35 18.36 13.40
N LYS A 13 -9.66 18.14 13.43
CA LYS A 13 -10.27 17.13 14.30
C LYS A 13 -10.00 15.71 13.85
N ILE A 14 -9.96 15.47 12.54
CA ILE A 14 -9.78 14.13 11.97
C ILE A 14 -8.69 14.19 10.92
N ARG A 15 -7.77 13.24 10.98
CA ARG A 15 -6.76 13.02 9.95
C ARG A 15 -7.31 11.98 8.96
N VAL A 16 -7.08 12.20 7.67
CA VAL A 16 -7.50 11.29 6.61
C VAL A 16 -6.32 11.00 5.72
N ASN A 17 -5.95 9.74 5.64
CA ASN A 17 -4.86 9.26 4.80
C ASN A 17 -5.31 8.03 4.02
N VAL A 18 -4.63 7.73 2.93
CA VAL A 18 -4.94 6.61 2.05
C VAL A 18 -3.76 5.66 1.98
N ILE A 19 -4.03 4.37 2.02
CA ILE A 19 -3.06 3.33 1.75
C ILE A 19 -3.40 2.71 0.40
N ALA A 20 -2.44 2.69 -0.51
CA ALA A 20 -2.58 2.09 -1.83
C ALA A 20 -1.65 0.87 -1.94
N PRO A 21 -2.15 -0.33 -1.69
CA PRO A 21 -1.35 -1.55 -1.80
C PRO A 21 -1.23 -2.02 -3.25
N SER A 22 -0.26 -2.89 -3.49
CA SER A 22 -0.19 -3.67 -4.72
C SER A 22 -0.75 -5.06 -4.47
N LEU A 23 -0.46 -6.03 -5.35
CA LEU A 23 -0.91 -7.41 -5.19
C LEU A 23 -0.36 -7.99 -3.89
N THR A 24 -1.26 -8.52 -3.07
CA THR A 24 -0.97 -9.01 -1.74
C THR A 24 -1.41 -10.46 -1.63
N ASP A 25 -0.70 -11.25 -0.84
CA ASP A 25 -1.04 -12.65 -0.58
C ASP A 25 -2.30 -12.73 0.29
N THR A 26 -3.45 -12.83 -0.37
CA THR A 26 -4.77 -12.91 0.25
C THR A 26 -5.57 -14.02 -0.43
N PRO A 27 -6.67 -14.50 0.16
CA PRO A 27 -7.54 -15.46 -0.52
C PRO A 27 -8.02 -15.01 -1.89
N LEU A 28 -8.28 -13.72 -2.06
CA LEU A 28 -8.67 -13.17 -3.36
C LEU A 28 -7.51 -13.23 -4.37
N ALA A 29 -6.29 -12.95 -3.93
CA ALA A 29 -5.11 -12.96 -4.77
C ALA A 29 -4.70 -14.38 -5.19
N ASP A 30 -5.10 -15.42 -4.46
CA ASP A 30 -4.80 -16.82 -4.81
C ASP A 30 -5.26 -17.16 -6.22
N LYS A 31 -6.32 -16.54 -6.71
CA LYS A 31 -6.78 -16.72 -8.09
C LYS A 31 -5.74 -16.26 -9.11
N PHE A 32 -4.88 -15.32 -8.76
CA PHE A 32 -3.83 -14.77 -9.61
C PHE A 32 -2.46 -15.37 -9.32
N LEU A 33 -2.30 -15.98 -8.15
CA LEU A 33 -1.03 -16.54 -7.67
C LEU A 33 -1.12 -18.06 -7.47
N ASN A 34 -1.92 -18.72 -8.31
CA ASN A 34 -2.24 -20.14 -8.14
C ASN A 34 -1.15 -21.11 -8.63
N ASN A 35 -0.02 -20.62 -9.14
CA ASN A 35 1.12 -21.44 -9.49
C ASN A 35 2.43 -20.66 -9.34
N GLU A 36 3.55 -21.40 -9.27
CA GLU A 36 4.86 -20.80 -9.06
C GLU A 36 5.25 -19.80 -10.15
N THR A 37 4.93 -20.09 -11.41
CA THR A 37 5.29 -19.21 -12.53
C THR A 37 4.61 -17.85 -12.39
N LYS A 38 3.33 -17.83 -12.01
CA LYS A 38 2.61 -16.58 -11.78
C LYS A 38 3.15 -15.83 -10.58
N GLN A 39 3.50 -16.56 -9.51
CA GLN A 39 4.10 -15.96 -8.31
C GLN A 39 5.44 -15.33 -8.63
N GLU A 40 6.30 -16.02 -9.36
CA GLU A 40 7.62 -15.52 -9.77
C GLU A 40 7.49 -14.26 -10.64
N LYS A 41 6.60 -14.29 -11.63
CA LYS A 41 6.38 -13.13 -12.51
C LYS A 41 5.85 -11.93 -11.74
N SER A 42 4.93 -12.16 -10.82
CA SER A 42 4.42 -11.09 -9.97
C SER A 42 5.52 -10.51 -9.09
N ALA A 43 6.32 -11.37 -8.45
CA ALA A 43 7.44 -10.93 -7.63
C ALA A 43 8.46 -10.11 -8.43
N GLU A 44 8.80 -10.54 -9.64
CA GLU A 44 9.77 -9.85 -10.50
C GLU A 44 9.34 -8.44 -10.89
N ARG A 45 8.03 -8.22 -11.07
CA ARG A 45 7.51 -6.89 -11.42
C ARG A 45 7.64 -5.88 -10.30
N HIS A 46 7.75 -6.33 -9.06
CA HIS A 46 7.93 -5.46 -7.92
C HIS A 46 9.42 -5.14 -7.74
N PRO A 47 9.83 -3.86 -7.64
CA PRO A 47 11.23 -3.53 -7.38
C PRO A 47 11.82 -4.23 -6.17
N LEU A 48 11.05 -4.46 -5.11
CA LEU A 48 11.53 -5.19 -3.93
C LEU A 48 11.46 -6.73 -4.09
N LYS A 49 11.13 -7.20 -5.31
CA LYS A 49 11.26 -8.60 -5.71
C LYS A 49 10.41 -9.59 -4.92
N ARG A 50 9.27 -9.13 -4.43
CA ARG A 50 8.23 -9.98 -3.85
C ARG A 50 6.87 -9.32 -3.98
N PHE A 51 5.80 -10.12 -3.96
CA PHE A 51 4.46 -9.57 -3.79
C PHE A 51 4.22 -9.25 -2.31
N GLY A 52 3.20 -8.45 -2.03
CA GLY A 52 2.92 -7.99 -0.68
C GLY A 52 2.32 -9.08 0.21
N LYS A 53 2.41 -8.85 1.51
CA LYS A 53 1.73 -9.64 2.54
C LYS A 53 0.73 -8.74 3.26
N PRO A 54 -0.35 -9.30 3.84
CA PRO A 54 -1.30 -8.48 4.59
C PRO A 54 -0.65 -7.61 5.65
N GLU A 55 0.41 -8.08 6.29
CA GLU A 55 1.14 -7.35 7.32
C GLU A 55 1.78 -6.06 6.79
N ASP A 56 2.16 -6.02 5.52
CA ASP A 56 2.78 -4.82 4.93
C ASP A 56 1.84 -3.62 5.01
N SER A 57 0.59 -3.79 4.63
CA SER A 57 -0.42 -2.74 4.71
C SER A 57 -0.96 -2.56 6.13
N ALA A 58 -1.10 -3.65 6.89
CA ALA A 58 -1.59 -3.59 8.26
C ALA A 58 -0.65 -2.80 9.17
N GLN A 59 0.65 -2.94 9.01
CA GLN A 59 1.63 -2.17 9.80
C GLN A 59 1.56 -0.68 9.48
N MET A 60 1.38 -0.31 8.22
CA MET A 60 1.19 1.09 7.84
C MET A 60 -0.12 1.63 8.42
N ALA A 61 -1.21 0.85 8.34
CA ALA A 61 -2.49 1.25 8.91
C ALA A 61 -2.39 1.47 10.42
N SER A 62 -1.72 0.57 11.12
CA SER A 62 -1.50 0.69 12.57
C SER A 62 -0.75 1.98 12.91
N PHE A 63 0.30 2.29 12.17
CA PHE A 63 1.05 3.54 12.35
C PHE A 63 0.16 4.76 12.12
N LEU A 64 -0.60 4.78 11.02
CA LEU A 64 -1.44 5.92 10.67
C LEU A 64 -2.61 6.13 11.63
N LEU A 65 -3.07 5.07 12.30
CA LEU A 65 -4.12 5.15 13.31
C LEU A 65 -3.59 5.54 14.69
N SER A 66 -2.28 5.58 14.85
CA SER A 66 -1.66 5.89 16.14
C SER A 66 -1.30 7.37 16.27
N ASP A 67 -1.00 7.79 17.49
CA ASP A 67 -0.52 9.15 17.75
C ASP A 67 0.86 9.42 17.14
N LYS A 68 1.58 8.38 16.75
CA LYS A 68 2.90 8.53 16.13
C LYS A 68 2.81 9.22 14.76
N SER A 69 1.66 9.19 14.12
CA SER A 69 1.41 9.88 12.85
C SER A 69 0.60 11.16 13.00
N SER A 70 0.61 11.77 14.18
CA SER A 70 -0.25 12.91 14.50
C SER A 70 -0.05 14.16 13.61
N TRP A 71 1.08 14.24 12.93
CA TRP A 71 1.39 15.35 12.02
C TRP A 71 1.19 14.99 10.54
N ILE A 72 0.48 13.89 10.26
CA ILE A 72 0.28 13.36 8.90
C ILE A 72 -1.20 13.35 8.57
N SER A 73 -1.59 14.07 7.52
CA SER A 73 -2.97 14.05 7.00
C SER A 73 -2.96 14.42 5.51
N GLY A 74 -3.95 13.93 4.78
CA GLY A 74 -4.12 14.24 3.36
C GLY A 74 -3.13 13.53 2.44
N GLN A 75 -2.47 12.48 2.91
CA GLN A 75 -1.42 11.79 2.17
C GLN A 75 -1.90 10.44 1.63
N MET A 76 -1.29 10.04 0.51
CA MET A 76 -1.43 8.69 -0.04
C MET A 76 -0.11 7.96 0.12
N PHE A 77 -0.16 6.77 0.74
CA PHE A 77 1.02 5.94 0.98
C PHE A 77 0.94 4.69 0.12
N HIS A 78 1.87 4.58 -0.82
CA HIS A 78 1.98 3.38 -1.64
C HIS A 78 2.76 2.31 -0.89
N VAL A 79 2.10 1.20 -0.61
CA VAL A 79 2.71 0.04 0.04
C VAL A 79 2.74 -1.08 -1.00
N ASP A 80 3.66 -0.99 -1.94
CA ASP A 80 3.63 -1.76 -3.18
C ASP A 80 5.02 -2.23 -3.63
N GLY A 81 5.99 -2.25 -2.73
CA GLY A 81 7.35 -2.67 -3.08
C GLY A 81 8.03 -1.78 -4.12
N GLY A 82 7.58 -0.54 -4.26
CA GLY A 82 8.11 0.43 -5.22
C GLY A 82 7.47 0.36 -6.61
N MET A 83 6.45 -0.50 -6.79
CA MET A 83 5.85 -0.76 -8.10
C MET A 83 5.35 0.49 -8.82
N SER A 84 4.73 1.42 -8.09
CA SER A 84 4.10 2.61 -8.68
C SER A 84 5.06 3.75 -8.94
N THR A 85 6.24 3.75 -8.31
CA THR A 85 7.14 4.92 -8.33
C THR A 85 8.52 4.65 -8.89
N LEU A 86 8.98 3.40 -8.85
CA LEU A 86 10.33 3.06 -9.26
C LEU A 86 10.35 2.44 -10.65
N LEU A 87 11.22 2.97 -11.51
CA LEU A 87 11.50 2.36 -12.81
C LEU A 87 12.77 1.53 -12.66
N ILE A 88 12.64 0.24 -12.89
CA ILE A 88 13.79 -0.67 -12.81
C ILE A 88 14.14 -1.19 -14.20
N ASN A 89 15.44 -1.37 -14.46
CA ASN A 89 15.96 -1.94 -15.68
C ASN A 89 16.18 -3.45 -15.50
N GLY A 90 15.69 -4.22 -16.45
CA GLY A 90 15.87 -5.67 -16.47
C GLY A 90 14.64 -6.43 -16.04
#